data_5bdda6a235b3d20b4b06a5a63a7e8807
#
_entry.id   5bdda6a235b3d20b4b06a5a63a7e8807
#
_cell.length_a   1.000
_cell.length_b   1.000
_cell.length_c   1.000
_cell.angle_alpha   90.00
_cell.angle_beta   90.00
_cell.angle_gamma   90.00
#
_symmetry.space_group_name_H-M   'P 1'
#
loop_
_entity.id
_entity.type
_entity.pdbx_description
1 polymer ?
#
loop_
_entity_poly.entity_id
_entity_poly.type
_entity_poly.pdbx_seq_one_letter_code
_entity_poly.pdbx_strand_id
1 'polypeptide(L)'
;MKNEGNRIFQSIVRLFYPPLCVVCKEALVRGEKYLCSPCLADFPLADPAYQSVDIRLLMEDEVVDVGSLYALFYYNKYNDYKNLVYAVKYRSGKELCVYLGRMLGGKIGDRSGVHAIVPIPLHPKREK
;
A
#
# COMPACT_ATOMS: atom_id res chain seq x y z
N MET A 1 -0.59 18.55 32.40
CA MET A 1 0.51 17.73 32.93
C MET A 1 0.29 16.21 32.81
N LYS A 2 -0.54 15.69 31.88
CA LYS A 2 -0.82 14.22 31.74
C LYS A 2 -0.09 13.52 30.60
N ASN A 3 0.84 14.17 29.87
CA ASN A 3 1.37 13.62 28.61
C ASN A 3 2.88 13.25 28.63
N GLU A 4 3.63 13.62 29.65
CA GLU A 4 5.09 13.38 29.64
C GLU A 4 5.46 11.94 30.03
N GLY A 5 4.80 11.35 31.01
CA GLY A 5 5.03 9.96 31.42
C GLY A 5 4.74 8.95 30.29
N ASN A 6 3.72 9.22 29.49
CA ASN A 6 3.36 8.37 28.36
C ASN A 6 4.38 8.46 27.20
N ARG A 7 5.01 9.62 27.02
CA ARG A 7 6.08 9.82 26.00
C ARG A 7 7.38 9.10 26.38
N ILE A 8 7.75 9.15 27.67
CA ILE A 8 8.95 8.45 28.17
C ILE A 8 8.73 6.95 28.08
N PHE A 9 7.59 6.45 28.53
CA PHE A 9 7.26 5.03 28.43
C PHE A 9 7.25 4.53 26.98
N GLN A 10 6.64 5.28 26.07
CA GLN A 10 6.66 4.96 24.63
C GLN A 10 8.07 4.99 24.04
N SER A 11 8.95 5.87 24.53
CA SER A 11 10.34 5.92 24.07
C SER A 11 11.12 4.70 24.53
N ILE A 12 10.89 4.24 25.77
CA ILE A 12 11.50 3.02 26.31
C ILE A 12 11.00 1.77 25.57
N VAL A 13 9.69 1.67 25.33
CA VAL A 13 9.11 0.56 24.57
C VAL A 13 9.67 0.51 23.14
N ARG A 14 9.83 1.66 22.49
CA ARG A 14 10.44 1.75 21.14
C ARG A 14 11.90 1.36 21.10
N LEU A 15 12.62 1.48 22.22
CA LEU A 15 14.01 1.05 22.31
C LEU A 15 14.14 -0.48 22.25
N PHE A 16 13.21 -1.20 22.88
CA PHE A 16 13.19 -2.68 22.92
C PHE A 16 12.34 -3.30 21.80
N TYR A 17 11.29 -2.59 21.33
CA TYR A 17 10.37 -3.05 20.29
C TYR A 17 10.12 -1.92 19.27
N PRO A 18 11.13 -1.56 18.47
CA PRO A 18 10.94 -0.53 17.45
C PRO A 18 9.94 -1.04 16.38
N PRO A 19 9.11 -0.15 15.83
CA PRO A 19 8.33 -0.50 14.64
C PRO A 19 9.30 -0.84 13.50
N LEU A 20 8.99 -1.90 12.74
CA LEU A 20 9.85 -2.38 11.67
C LEU A 20 9.28 -1.99 10.30
N CYS A 21 10.17 -1.70 9.37
CA CYS A 21 9.83 -1.53 7.96
C CYS A 21 9.15 -2.79 7.42
N VAL A 22 8.02 -2.64 6.75
CA VAL A 22 7.26 -3.77 6.21
C VAL A 22 8.07 -4.51 5.15
N VAL A 23 8.94 -3.83 4.42
CA VAL A 23 9.75 -4.40 3.33
C VAL A 23 11.01 -5.06 3.88
N CYS A 24 11.98 -4.30 4.38
CA CYS A 24 13.30 -4.80 4.77
C CYS A 24 13.41 -5.28 6.23
N LYS A 25 12.40 -5.04 7.07
CA LYS A 25 12.37 -5.37 8.50
C LYS A 25 13.35 -4.58 9.38
N GLU A 26 14.04 -3.58 8.84
CA GLU A 26 14.86 -2.67 9.63
C GLU A 26 14.00 -1.78 10.53
N ALA A 27 14.57 -1.33 11.64
CA ALA A 27 13.86 -0.46 12.58
C ALA A 27 13.55 0.90 11.94
N LEU A 28 12.28 1.31 12.05
CA LEU A 28 11.83 2.60 11.55
C LEU A 28 12.30 3.73 12.47
N VAL A 29 12.79 4.80 11.87
CA VAL A 29 13.19 6.00 12.60
C VAL A 29 12.01 6.96 12.76
N ARG A 30 12.24 8.04 13.51
CA ARG A 30 11.19 9.05 13.75
C ARG A 30 10.73 9.70 12.45
N GLY A 31 9.43 9.63 12.20
CA GLY A 31 8.81 10.17 10.97
C GLY A 31 8.47 9.08 9.94
N GLU A 32 9.07 7.91 10.03
CA GLU A 32 8.72 6.74 9.22
C GLU A 32 7.57 5.96 9.87
N LYS A 33 6.67 5.42 9.06
CA LYS A 33 5.47 4.73 9.59
C LYS A 33 5.38 3.25 9.18
N TYR A 34 5.54 2.94 7.91
CA TYR A 34 5.43 1.58 7.36
C TYR A 34 6.65 1.20 6.53
N LEU A 35 7.28 2.18 5.91
CA LEU A 35 8.44 2.03 5.05
C LEU A 35 9.55 2.92 5.59
N CYS A 36 10.79 2.41 5.60
CA CYS A 36 11.96 3.24 5.83
C CYS A 36 12.29 4.09 4.59
N SER A 37 13.05 5.15 4.78
CA SER A 37 13.40 6.08 3.69
C SER A 37 14.09 5.39 2.50
N PRO A 38 15.04 4.45 2.68
CA PRO A 38 15.60 3.70 1.56
C PRO A 38 14.55 2.89 0.79
N CYS A 39 13.70 2.11 1.49
CA CYS A 39 12.65 1.35 0.82
C CYS A 39 11.58 2.23 0.16
N LEU A 40 11.38 3.45 0.62
CA LEU A 40 10.50 4.40 -0.03
C LEU A 40 11.13 5.01 -1.29
N ALA A 41 12.44 5.27 -1.26
CA ALA A 41 13.19 5.77 -2.42
C ALA A 41 13.26 4.74 -3.55
N ASP A 42 13.51 3.48 -3.20
CA ASP A 42 13.60 2.36 -4.16
C ASP A 42 12.24 1.72 -4.47
N PHE A 43 11.14 2.38 -4.07
CA PHE A 43 9.81 1.82 -4.23
C PHE A 43 9.51 1.55 -5.72
N PRO A 44 9.17 0.30 -6.12
CA PRO A 44 9.00 -0.09 -7.52
C PRO A 44 7.68 0.44 -8.09
N LEU A 45 7.55 1.74 -8.15
CA LEU A 45 6.35 2.41 -8.67
C LEU A 45 6.05 1.94 -10.08
N ALA A 46 4.79 1.62 -10.33
CA ALA A 46 4.33 1.32 -11.68
C ALA A 46 4.39 2.59 -12.54
N ASP A 47 5.00 2.46 -13.73
CA ASP A 47 5.11 3.56 -14.68
C ASP A 47 3.72 3.92 -15.24
N PRO A 48 3.34 5.21 -15.32
CA PRO A 48 2.14 5.65 -16.01
C PRO A 48 2.04 5.18 -17.46
N ALA A 49 3.16 5.00 -18.15
CA ALA A 49 3.19 4.50 -19.53
C ALA A 49 2.66 3.06 -19.67
N TYR A 50 2.78 2.23 -18.62
CA TYR A 50 2.19 0.89 -18.57
C TYR A 50 0.69 0.87 -18.26
N GLN A 51 0.10 2.02 -17.98
CA GLN A 51 -1.35 2.14 -17.74
C GLN A 51 -2.17 1.98 -19.01
N SER A 52 -1.52 2.02 -20.17
CA SER A 52 -2.12 1.76 -21.48
C SER A 52 -1.93 0.30 -21.97
N VAL A 53 -1.57 -0.63 -21.08
CA VAL A 53 -1.64 -2.06 -21.45
C VAL A 53 -3.09 -2.31 -21.88
N ASP A 54 -3.23 -2.68 -23.12
CA ASP A 54 -4.54 -2.95 -23.71
C ASP A 54 -5.17 -4.10 -22.92
N ILE A 55 -6.05 -3.76 -21.98
CA ILE A 55 -6.76 -4.72 -21.12
C ILE A 55 -7.54 -5.70 -21.98
N ARG A 56 -7.85 -5.36 -23.24
CA ARG A 56 -8.43 -6.22 -24.24
C ARG A 56 -7.59 -7.47 -24.52
N LEU A 57 -6.26 -7.39 -24.34
CA LEU A 57 -5.35 -8.54 -24.43
C LEU A 57 -5.39 -9.48 -23.22
N LEU A 58 -5.94 -9.02 -22.09
CA LEU A 58 -6.07 -9.80 -20.85
C LEU A 58 -7.46 -10.41 -20.68
N MET A 59 -8.45 -9.96 -21.46
CA MET A 59 -9.83 -10.43 -21.43
C MET A 59 -10.15 -11.09 -22.78
N GLU A 60 -9.99 -12.40 -22.85
CA GLU A 60 -10.06 -13.16 -24.11
C GLU A 60 -11.43 -13.12 -24.82
N ASP A 61 -12.53 -12.74 -24.17
CA ASP A 61 -13.89 -12.91 -24.76
C ASP A 61 -14.94 -11.83 -24.48
N GLU A 62 -14.67 -10.74 -23.77
CA GLU A 62 -15.68 -9.69 -23.57
C GLU A 62 -15.14 -8.29 -23.92
N VAL A 63 -15.87 -7.59 -24.78
CA VAL A 63 -15.62 -6.18 -25.10
C VAL A 63 -16.02 -5.31 -23.92
N VAL A 64 -15.18 -5.25 -22.89
CA VAL A 64 -15.32 -4.29 -21.80
C VAL A 64 -14.52 -3.04 -22.18
N ASP A 65 -15.19 -1.92 -22.34
CA ASP A 65 -14.52 -0.64 -22.55
C ASP A 65 -13.91 -0.14 -21.23
N VAL A 66 -12.66 -0.54 -20.98
CA VAL A 66 -11.90 -0.09 -19.82
C VAL A 66 -11.11 1.15 -20.18
N GLY A 67 -11.56 2.29 -19.70
CA GLY A 67 -10.94 3.58 -20.00
C GLY A 67 -9.50 3.71 -19.49
N SER A 68 -9.18 3.22 -18.29
CA SER A 68 -7.84 3.32 -17.69
C SER A 68 -7.60 2.29 -16.59
N LEU A 69 -6.39 1.76 -16.51
CA LEU A 69 -5.91 0.90 -15.43
C LEU A 69 -4.81 1.61 -14.65
N TYR A 70 -4.90 1.62 -13.33
CA TYR A 70 -3.89 2.19 -12.45
C TYR A 70 -3.33 1.15 -11.49
N ALA A 71 -2.02 1.00 -11.46
CA ALA A 71 -1.30 0.20 -10.50
C ALA A 71 -0.40 1.09 -9.65
N LEU A 72 -0.22 0.73 -8.37
CA LEU A 72 0.69 1.46 -7.48
C LEU A 72 2.13 1.06 -7.73
N PHE A 73 2.39 -0.25 -7.78
CA PHE A 73 3.74 -0.78 -7.92
C PHE A 73 3.76 -2.14 -8.62
N TYR A 74 4.93 -2.51 -9.14
CA TYR A 74 5.16 -3.80 -9.74
C TYR A 74 5.36 -4.87 -8.68
N TYR A 75 4.52 -5.90 -8.71
CA TYR A 75 4.68 -7.06 -7.83
C TYR A 75 5.74 -8.01 -8.39
N ASN A 76 6.73 -8.33 -7.54
CA ASN A 76 7.72 -9.37 -7.84
C ASN A 76 7.86 -10.29 -6.62
N LYS A 77 7.63 -11.59 -6.82
CA LYS A 77 7.71 -12.59 -5.76
C LYS A 77 9.13 -12.81 -5.21
N TYR A 78 10.14 -12.37 -5.94
CA TYR A 78 11.55 -12.56 -5.57
C TYR A 78 12.14 -11.38 -4.80
N ASN A 79 11.46 -10.25 -4.72
CA ASN A 79 11.91 -9.10 -3.94
C ASN A 79 11.09 -8.93 -2.66
N ASP A 80 11.63 -8.13 -1.72
CA ASP A 80 11.04 -7.94 -0.40
C ASP A 80 9.75 -7.10 -0.41
N TYR A 81 9.43 -6.40 -1.49
CA TYR A 81 8.18 -5.66 -1.63
C TYR A 81 6.94 -6.56 -1.66
N LYS A 82 7.10 -7.87 -1.92
CA LYS A 82 6.05 -8.87 -1.69
C LYS A 82 5.47 -8.82 -0.28
N ASN A 83 6.29 -8.43 0.72
CA ASN A 83 5.88 -8.31 2.11
C ASN A 83 4.75 -7.29 2.33
N LEU A 84 4.63 -6.26 1.47
CA LEU A 84 3.51 -5.33 1.49
C LEU A 84 2.19 -6.03 1.20
N VAL A 85 2.17 -6.86 0.15
CA VAL A 85 0.97 -7.62 -0.24
C VAL A 85 0.58 -8.62 0.85
N TYR A 86 1.58 -9.30 1.44
CA TYR A 86 1.33 -10.20 2.57
C TYR A 86 0.83 -9.48 3.82
N ALA A 87 1.39 -8.31 4.14
CA ALA A 87 0.96 -7.52 5.29
C ALA A 87 -0.50 -7.05 5.12
N VAL A 88 -0.86 -6.59 3.93
CA VAL A 88 -2.24 -6.20 3.59
C VAL A 88 -3.20 -7.38 3.69
N LYS A 89 -2.83 -8.55 3.15
CA LYS A 89 -3.72 -9.72 3.09
C LYS A 89 -3.90 -10.44 4.43
N TYR A 90 -2.86 -10.48 5.28
CA TYR A 90 -2.82 -11.44 6.40
C TYR A 90 -2.54 -10.83 7.77
N ARG A 91 -2.17 -9.54 7.89
CA ARG A 91 -1.74 -8.92 9.15
C ARG A 91 -2.61 -7.76 9.62
N SER A 92 -3.90 -7.81 9.38
CA SER A 92 -4.80 -6.68 9.74
C SER A 92 -4.31 -5.33 9.22
N GLY A 93 -3.75 -5.32 8.03
CA GLY A 93 -3.07 -4.19 7.40
C GLY A 93 -3.97 -3.04 6.95
N LYS A 94 -5.10 -2.81 7.64
CA LYS A 94 -6.07 -1.76 7.29
C LYS A 94 -5.42 -0.38 7.16
N GLU A 95 -4.58 -0.01 8.12
CA GLU A 95 -3.89 1.28 8.06
C GLU A 95 -2.84 1.33 6.96
N LEU A 96 -2.15 0.20 6.68
CA LEU A 96 -1.24 0.08 5.56
C LEU A 96 -1.98 0.18 4.23
N CYS A 97 -3.17 -0.44 4.12
CA CYS A 97 -4.03 -0.28 2.94
C CYS A 97 -4.39 1.18 2.70
N VAL A 98 -4.77 1.91 3.75
CA VAL A 98 -5.08 3.34 3.65
C VAL A 98 -3.85 4.15 3.22
N TYR A 99 -2.66 3.81 3.75
CA TYR A 99 -1.41 4.47 3.36
C TYR A 99 -1.09 4.24 1.88
N LEU A 100 -1.12 2.99 1.42
CA LEU A 100 -0.87 2.66 0.01
C LEU A 100 -1.96 3.22 -0.91
N GLY A 101 -3.23 3.22 -0.47
CA GLY A 101 -4.35 3.80 -1.19
C GLY A 101 -4.20 5.31 -1.40
N ARG A 102 -3.66 6.04 -0.41
CA ARG A 102 -3.34 7.46 -0.55
C ARG A 102 -2.23 7.71 -1.56
N MET A 103 -1.19 6.85 -1.57
CA MET A 103 -0.14 6.92 -2.59
C MET A 103 -0.71 6.70 -4.00
N LEU A 104 -1.57 5.70 -4.16
CA LEU A 104 -2.24 5.43 -5.43
C LEU A 104 -3.16 6.59 -5.85
N GLY A 105 -3.97 7.10 -4.90
CA GLY A 105 -4.85 8.23 -5.14
C GLY A 105 -4.10 9.48 -5.63
N GLY A 106 -2.92 9.76 -5.06
CA GLY A 106 -2.05 10.84 -5.53
C GLY A 106 -1.55 10.64 -6.97
N LYS A 107 -1.35 9.39 -7.41
CA LYS A 107 -1.00 9.08 -8.81
C LYS A 107 -2.17 9.23 -9.78
N ILE A 108 -3.36 8.85 -9.34
CA ILE A 108 -4.57 8.93 -10.17
C ILE A 108 -4.95 10.39 -10.44
N GLY A 109 -4.67 11.29 -9.49
CA GLY A 109 -5.00 12.72 -9.60
C GLY A 109 -6.50 12.99 -9.53
N ASP A 110 -6.91 14.14 -10.07
CA ASP A 110 -8.33 14.52 -10.14
C ASP A 110 -9.09 13.69 -11.17
N ARG A 111 -10.20 13.13 -10.74
CA ARG A 111 -11.12 12.29 -11.54
C ARG A 111 -12.56 12.79 -11.42
N SER A 112 -12.77 14.03 -11.80
CA SER A 112 -14.10 14.68 -11.77
C SER A 112 -15.17 13.92 -12.56
N GLY A 113 -14.78 13.02 -13.48
CA GLY A 113 -15.69 12.15 -14.23
C GLY A 113 -16.02 10.81 -13.58
N VAL A 114 -15.49 10.51 -12.38
CA VAL A 114 -15.81 9.25 -11.68
C VAL A 114 -17.13 9.40 -10.94
N HIS A 115 -18.15 8.65 -11.35
CA HIS A 115 -19.48 8.69 -10.74
C HIS A 115 -19.63 7.72 -9.55
N ALA A 116 -18.88 6.62 -9.53
CA ALA A 116 -18.94 5.63 -8.47
C ALA A 116 -17.60 4.90 -8.28
N ILE A 117 -17.34 4.45 -7.05
CA ILE A 117 -16.24 3.56 -6.72
C ILE A 117 -16.85 2.25 -6.22
N VAL A 118 -16.57 1.17 -6.91
CA VAL A 118 -17.09 -0.16 -6.57
C VAL A 118 -15.93 -1.02 -6.07
N PRO A 119 -15.86 -1.35 -4.77
CA PRO A 119 -14.86 -2.25 -4.25
C PRO A 119 -15.12 -3.69 -4.72
N ILE A 120 -14.05 -4.46 -4.93
CA ILE A 120 -14.17 -5.90 -5.14
C ILE A 120 -14.67 -6.52 -3.82
N PRO A 121 -15.82 -7.23 -3.82
CA PRO A 121 -16.37 -7.80 -2.61
C PRO A 121 -15.44 -8.87 -2.02
N LEU A 122 -15.25 -8.82 -0.71
CA LEU A 122 -14.53 -9.86 0.01
C LEU A 122 -15.43 -11.06 0.26
N HIS A 123 -14.83 -12.24 0.31
CA HIS A 123 -15.57 -13.44 0.74
C HIS A 123 -16.06 -13.25 2.19
N PRO A 124 -17.33 -13.61 2.56
CA PRO A 124 -17.94 -13.34 3.88
C PRO A 124 -17.11 -13.78 5.09
N LYS A 125 -16.26 -14.81 4.93
CA LYS A 125 -15.32 -15.24 5.98
C LYS A 125 -14.17 -14.26 6.25
N ARG A 126 -13.97 -13.25 5.39
CA ARG A 126 -12.89 -12.25 5.51
C ARG A 126 -13.40 -10.85 5.85
N GLU A 127 -14.71 -10.67 5.97
CA GLU A 127 -15.34 -9.40 6.36
C GLU A 127 -15.33 -9.13 7.88
N LYS A 128 -14.77 -10.06 8.69
CA LYS A 128 -14.71 -9.93 10.17
C LYS A 128 -13.47 -9.20 10.63
#